data_73cce7497e9701156bc94c71cd97a71b
#
_entry.id   73cce7497e9701156bc94c71cd97a71b
#
_cell.length_a   1.000
_cell.length_b   1.000
_cell.length_c   1.000
_cell.angle_alpha   90.00
_cell.angle_beta   90.00
_cell.angle_gamma   90.00
#
_symmetry.space_group_name_H-M   'P 1'
#
loop_
_entity.id
_entity.type
_entity.pdbx_description
1 polymer ?
#
loop_
_entity_poly.entity_id
_entity_poly.type
_entity_poly.pdbx_seq_one_letter_code
_entity_poly.pdbx_strand_id
1 'polypeptide(L)'
;QSVLHPVVLGDSDRVFVGQRAVALGNPFGQTWTLTAGIVSAVGRTMRSGTSQFSIPEMIQTDAAVNPGNSGGPLLDSQGRVIGVNTMILSQSRSSSGVGFAVPVNIVRQVIPMLIENGSYVYPWLGISGTNLSLDLIEAMGFDVRQRGALVIEVVDQSPAAEADLHGSEESIEITGQELRVGGDLIVA
;
A
#
# COMPACT_ATOMS: atom_id res chain seq x y z
N GLN A 1 -8.09 -35.54 14.19
CA GLN A 1 -7.74 -34.11 14.25
C GLN A 1 -6.67 -33.88 13.20
N SER A 2 -6.97 -33.07 12.15
CA SER A 2 -5.95 -32.64 11.20
C SER A 2 -4.93 -31.77 11.94
N VAL A 3 -3.66 -32.18 11.93
CA VAL A 3 -2.58 -31.38 12.49
C VAL A 3 -2.40 -30.15 11.59
N LEU A 4 -2.66 -28.97 12.14
CA LEU A 4 -2.40 -27.71 11.42
C LEU A 4 -0.88 -27.50 11.36
N HIS A 5 -0.38 -27.24 10.17
CA HIS A 5 1.01 -26.87 9.95
C HIS A 5 1.08 -25.37 9.67
N PRO A 6 1.43 -24.53 10.66
CA PRO A 6 1.49 -23.08 10.44
C PRO A 6 2.61 -22.75 9.45
N VAL A 7 2.30 -21.82 8.55
CA VAL A 7 3.28 -21.28 7.60
C VAL A 7 4.18 -20.25 8.29
N VAL A 8 5.43 -20.17 7.88
CA VAL A 8 6.39 -19.17 8.41
C VAL A 8 6.12 -17.82 7.77
N LEU A 9 6.00 -16.78 8.59
CA LEU A 9 5.91 -15.40 8.10
C LEU A 9 7.32 -14.89 7.76
N GLY A 10 7.49 -14.39 6.55
CA GLY A 10 8.70 -13.72 6.07
C GLY A 10 8.81 -12.28 6.61
N ASP A 11 9.55 -11.44 5.93
CA ASP A 11 9.75 -10.02 6.24
C ASP A 11 9.53 -9.21 4.96
N SER A 12 8.43 -8.42 4.93
CA SER A 12 8.06 -7.67 3.72
C SER A 12 8.96 -6.45 3.45
N ASP A 13 9.68 -5.94 4.45
CA ASP A 13 10.61 -4.83 4.28
C ASP A 13 11.88 -5.25 3.53
N ARG A 14 12.12 -6.56 3.47
CA ARG A 14 13.25 -7.17 2.74
C ARG A 14 12.86 -7.69 1.35
N VAL A 15 11.61 -7.49 0.94
CA VAL A 15 11.14 -7.89 -0.39
C VAL A 15 11.67 -6.90 -1.43
N PHE A 16 12.15 -7.42 -2.54
CA PHE A 16 12.72 -6.61 -3.63
C PHE A 16 12.15 -7.01 -5.00
N VAL A 17 12.18 -6.09 -5.92
CA VAL A 17 11.73 -6.29 -7.31
C VAL A 17 12.59 -7.33 -8.00
N GLY A 18 11.96 -8.29 -8.71
CA GLY A 18 12.62 -9.43 -9.34
C GLY A 18 12.71 -10.67 -8.45
N GLN A 19 12.41 -10.56 -7.14
CA GLN A 19 12.33 -11.71 -6.25
C GLN A 19 11.22 -12.67 -6.72
N ARG A 20 11.48 -13.98 -6.68
CA ARG A 20 10.46 -14.99 -6.98
C ARG A 20 9.30 -14.90 -5.99
N ALA A 21 8.08 -14.93 -6.53
CA ALA A 21 6.84 -14.92 -5.77
C ALA A 21 5.94 -16.07 -6.20
N VAL A 22 5.26 -16.67 -5.23
CA VAL A 22 4.34 -17.79 -5.44
C VAL A 22 3.01 -17.45 -4.78
N ALA A 23 1.93 -17.35 -5.55
CA ALA A 23 0.60 -17.15 -5.00
C ALA A 23 -0.14 -18.48 -4.87
N LEU A 24 -0.74 -18.68 -3.70
CA LEU A 24 -1.56 -19.85 -3.39
C LEU A 24 -3.00 -19.42 -3.19
N GLY A 25 -3.94 -20.23 -3.67
CA GLY A 25 -5.36 -19.96 -3.49
C GLY A 25 -6.25 -21.07 -4.00
N ASN A 26 -7.54 -20.79 -4.06
CA ASN A 26 -8.55 -21.68 -4.60
C ASN A 26 -9.42 -20.95 -5.62
N PRO A 27 -8.86 -20.60 -6.80
CA PRO A 27 -9.59 -19.86 -7.82
C PRO A 27 -10.78 -20.68 -8.32
N PHE A 28 -11.92 -20.01 -8.45
CA PHE A 28 -13.16 -20.60 -8.98
C PHE A 28 -13.72 -21.80 -8.19
N GLY A 29 -13.28 -22.00 -6.92
CA GLY A 29 -13.72 -23.13 -6.11
C GLY A 29 -13.17 -24.49 -6.57
N GLN A 30 -12.22 -24.48 -7.49
CA GLN A 30 -11.53 -25.69 -7.95
C GLN A 30 -10.26 -25.84 -7.12
N THR A 31 -9.99 -27.02 -6.63
CA THR A 31 -8.82 -27.41 -5.82
C THR A 31 -7.67 -26.41 -5.72
N TRP A 32 -6.88 -26.49 -4.65
CA TRP A 32 -5.74 -25.63 -4.38
C TRP A 32 -4.86 -25.38 -5.61
N THR A 33 -4.68 -24.11 -5.97
CA THR A 33 -3.91 -23.70 -7.14
C THR A 33 -2.72 -22.89 -6.70
N LEU A 34 -1.57 -23.22 -7.26
CA LEU A 34 -0.31 -22.51 -7.08
C LEU A 34 0.06 -21.84 -8.41
N THR A 35 0.33 -20.54 -8.36
CA THR A 35 0.86 -19.77 -9.48
C THR A 35 2.20 -19.17 -9.11
N ALA A 36 3.10 -19.03 -10.06
CA ALA A 36 4.44 -18.49 -9.82
C ALA A 36 4.72 -17.31 -10.75
N GLY A 37 5.47 -16.36 -10.23
CA GLY A 37 5.93 -15.16 -10.91
C GLY A 37 7.04 -14.49 -10.12
N ILE A 38 7.13 -13.19 -10.22
CA ILE A 38 8.07 -12.35 -9.49
C ILE A 38 7.36 -11.21 -8.77
N VAL A 39 8.04 -10.58 -7.84
CA VAL A 39 7.67 -9.26 -7.33
C VAL A 39 7.98 -8.24 -8.42
N SER A 40 6.94 -7.60 -8.95
CA SER A 40 7.05 -6.62 -10.04
C SER A 40 7.30 -5.20 -9.53
N ALA A 41 6.79 -4.88 -8.33
CA ALA A 41 7.03 -3.61 -7.64
C ALA A 41 6.75 -3.74 -6.13
N VAL A 42 7.31 -2.83 -5.35
CA VAL A 42 7.04 -2.65 -3.91
C VAL A 42 6.64 -1.19 -3.64
N GLY A 43 6.01 -0.94 -2.49
CA GLY A 43 5.63 0.41 -2.09
C GLY A 43 4.51 1.03 -2.94
N ARG A 44 3.65 0.22 -3.56
CA ARG A 44 2.52 0.73 -4.35
C ARG A 44 1.39 1.17 -3.43
N THR A 45 0.87 2.37 -3.65
CA THR A 45 -0.34 2.84 -2.99
C THR A 45 -1.55 2.58 -3.89
N MET A 46 -2.51 1.85 -3.37
CA MET A 46 -3.73 1.49 -4.10
C MET A 46 -4.96 2.05 -3.42
N ARG A 47 -5.88 2.64 -4.18
CA ARG A 47 -7.18 3.05 -3.63
C ARG A 47 -7.98 1.81 -3.27
N SER A 48 -8.54 1.80 -2.06
CA SER A 48 -9.54 0.81 -1.69
C SER A 48 -10.79 1.04 -2.53
N GLY A 49 -11.29 0.00 -3.21
CA GLY A 49 -12.51 0.13 -4.03
C GLY A 49 -13.77 0.46 -3.25
N THR A 50 -13.73 0.40 -1.92
CA THR A 50 -14.88 0.55 -1.02
C THR A 50 -14.72 1.68 -0.01
N SER A 51 -13.59 2.33 0.08
CA SER A 51 -13.33 3.43 1.02
C SER A 51 -12.56 4.58 0.37
N GLN A 52 -12.60 5.75 1.03
CA GLN A 52 -11.82 6.93 0.61
C GLN A 52 -10.31 6.74 0.89
N PHE A 53 -9.94 5.74 1.68
CA PHE A 53 -8.57 5.50 2.08
C PHE A 53 -7.83 4.65 1.05
N SER A 54 -6.55 4.91 0.95
CA SER A 54 -5.62 4.11 0.15
C SER A 54 -4.94 3.06 1.02
N ILE A 55 -4.62 1.92 0.43
CA ILE A 55 -3.79 0.89 1.05
C ILE A 55 -2.36 1.16 0.60
N PRO A 56 -1.48 1.56 1.52
CA PRO A 56 -0.08 1.85 1.20
C PRO A 56 0.75 0.57 1.07
N GLU A 57 1.97 0.71 0.56
CA GLU A 57 3.06 -0.28 0.57
C GLU A 57 2.75 -1.64 -0.10
N MET A 58 1.72 -1.71 -0.93
CA MET A 58 1.33 -2.96 -1.58
C MET A 58 2.49 -3.57 -2.39
N ILE A 59 2.61 -4.90 -2.30
CA ILE A 59 3.49 -5.70 -3.15
C ILE A 59 2.75 -6.01 -4.44
N GLN A 60 3.34 -5.63 -5.58
CA GLN A 60 2.84 -6.01 -6.90
C GLN A 60 3.56 -7.26 -7.39
N THR A 61 2.81 -8.18 -8.01
CA THR A 61 3.34 -9.42 -8.60
C THR A 61 2.69 -9.73 -9.94
N ASP A 62 3.41 -10.40 -10.81
CA ASP A 62 2.90 -10.98 -12.05
C ASP A 62 2.47 -12.46 -11.88
N ALA A 63 2.71 -13.07 -10.72
CA ALA A 63 2.08 -14.33 -10.38
C ALA A 63 0.57 -14.21 -10.57
N ALA A 64 -0.05 -15.14 -11.27
CA ALA A 64 -1.46 -15.04 -11.63
C ALA A 64 -2.35 -15.07 -10.38
N VAL A 65 -2.91 -13.91 -10.01
CA VAL A 65 -3.91 -13.75 -8.97
C VAL A 65 -5.28 -13.63 -9.64
N ASN A 66 -6.21 -14.51 -9.28
CA ASN A 66 -7.57 -14.53 -9.79
C ASN A 66 -8.56 -14.52 -8.62
N PRO A 67 -9.87 -14.24 -8.85
CA PRO A 67 -10.89 -14.40 -7.83
C PRO A 67 -10.84 -15.80 -7.21
N GLY A 68 -10.74 -15.87 -5.88
CA GLY A 68 -10.49 -17.09 -5.10
C GLY A 68 -9.06 -17.21 -4.57
N ASN A 69 -8.10 -16.43 -5.08
CA ASN A 69 -6.76 -16.33 -4.49
C ASN A 69 -6.70 -15.23 -3.41
N SER A 70 -7.66 -14.31 -3.38
CA SER A 70 -7.73 -13.26 -2.34
C SER A 70 -7.86 -13.88 -0.95
N GLY A 71 -7.08 -13.38 0.01
CA GLY A 71 -6.92 -13.96 1.35
C GLY A 71 -5.90 -15.09 1.43
N GLY A 72 -5.45 -15.65 0.30
CA GLY A 72 -4.38 -16.63 0.23
C GLY A 72 -3.00 -15.97 0.34
N PRO A 73 -1.96 -16.75 0.69
CA PRO A 73 -0.62 -16.23 0.86
C PRO A 73 0.07 -15.94 -0.48
N LEU A 74 0.88 -14.87 -0.49
CA LEU A 74 1.99 -14.69 -1.41
C LEU A 74 3.26 -15.14 -0.71
N LEU A 75 3.97 -16.11 -1.29
CA LEU A 75 5.12 -16.76 -0.70
C LEU A 75 6.42 -16.37 -1.44
N ASP A 76 7.53 -16.38 -0.74
CA ASP A 76 8.86 -16.34 -1.34
C ASP A 76 9.34 -17.73 -1.79
N SER A 77 10.56 -17.81 -2.34
CA SER A 77 11.18 -19.07 -2.79
C SER A 77 11.50 -20.05 -1.66
N GLN A 78 11.42 -19.63 -0.39
CA GLN A 78 11.62 -20.48 0.79
C GLN A 78 10.28 -20.91 1.41
N GLY A 79 9.15 -20.57 0.79
CA GLY A 79 7.81 -20.86 1.29
C GLY A 79 7.37 -19.97 2.46
N ARG A 80 8.03 -18.85 2.71
CA ARG A 80 7.63 -17.90 3.75
C ARG A 80 6.61 -16.93 3.17
N VAL A 81 5.61 -16.56 3.96
CA VAL A 81 4.61 -15.54 3.58
C VAL A 81 5.27 -14.17 3.54
N ILE A 82 5.25 -13.51 2.39
CA ILE A 82 5.69 -12.12 2.19
C ILE A 82 4.50 -11.16 2.06
N GLY A 83 3.31 -11.69 1.79
CA GLY A 83 2.09 -10.89 1.71
C GLY A 83 0.83 -11.76 1.66
N VAL A 84 -0.33 -11.09 1.70
CA VAL A 84 -1.66 -11.70 1.53
C VAL A 84 -2.28 -11.14 0.25
N ASN A 85 -2.60 -12.02 -0.70
CA ASN A 85 -3.22 -11.65 -1.97
C ASN A 85 -4.55 -10.93 -1.73
N THR A 86 -4.80 -9.82 -2.41
CA THR A 86 -6.01 -9.04 -2.17
C THR A 86 -6.77 -8.65 -3.43
N MET A 87 -6.11 -8.07 -4.42
CA MET A 87 -6.80 -7.56 -5.61
C MET A 87 -5.97 -7.73 -6.87
N ILE A 88 -6.65 -7.55 -8.00
CA ILE A 88 -6.06 -7.44 -9.33
C ILE A 88 -6.50 -6.13 -9.99
N LEU A 89 -5.62 -5.51 -10.77
CA LEU A 89 -6.02 -4.48 -11.73
C LEU A 89 -6.39 -5.17 -13.03
N SER A 90 -7.67 -5.35 -13.26
CA SER A 90 -8.16 -5.99 -14.48
C SER A 90 -9.55 -5.50 -14.85
N GLN A 91 -9.75 -5.16 -16.11
CA GLN A 91 -11.06 -4.82 -16.67
C GLN A 91 -11.94 -6.08 -16.86
N SER A 92 -11.34 -7.24 -17.01
CA SER A 92 -12.02 -8.51 -17.29
C SER A 92 -12.24 -9.39 -16.05
N ARG A 93 -11.85 -8.95 -14.85
CA ARG A 93 -11.83 -9.74 -13.60
C ARG A 93 -10.97 -11.02 -13.67
N SER A 94 -10.07 -11.11 -14.64
CA SER A 94 -9.06 -12.17 -14.74
C SER A 94 -7.67 -11.56 -14.61
N SER A 95 -6.67 -12.38 -14.22
CA SER A 95 -5.30 -11.92 -14.10
C SER A 95 -4.81 -11.32 -15.41
N SER A 96 -4.33 -10.08 -15.36
CA SER A 96 -3.67 -9.35 -16.45
C SER A 96 -2.16 -9.30 -16.28
N GLY A 97 -1.59 -10.11 -15.36
CA GLY A 97 -0.20 -10.00 -14.94
C GLY A 97 0.06 -8.89 -13.91
N VAL A 98 -1.01 -8.33 -13.32
CA VAL A 98 -0.91 -7.27 -12.30
C VAL A 98 -1.77 -7.68 -11.10
N GLY A 99 -1.15 -8.36 -10.15
CA GLY A 99 -1.73 -8.73 -8.87
C GLY A 99 -1.11 -7.91 -7.73
N PHE A 100 -1.85 -7.77 -6.62
CA PHE A 100 -1.41 -7.05 -5.43
C PHE A 100 -1.61 -7.88 -4.17
N ALA A 101 -0.67 -7.73 -3.25
CA ALA A 101 -0.74 -8.34 -1.93
C ALA A 101 -0.45 -7.31 -0.83
N VAL A 102 -1.16 -7.44 0.29
CA VAL A 102 -0.88 -6.68 1.52
C VAL A 102 0.40 -7.23 2.13
N PRO A 103 1.42 -6.39 2.43
CA PRO A 103 2.67 -6.83 3.03
C PRO A 103 2.49 -7.58 4.35
N VAL A 104 3.29 -8.61 4.57
CA VAL A 104 3.17 -9.45 5.77
C VAL A 104 3.46 -8.69 7.07
N ASN A 105 4.28 -7.63 7.04
CA ASN A 105 4.54 -6.83 8.25
C ASN A 105 3.30 -6.05 8.68
N ILE A 106 2.49 -5.54 7.74
CA ILE A 106 1.17 -4.97 8.03
C ILE A 106 0.23 -6.05 8.60
N VAL A 107 0.22 -7.24 8.02
CA VAL A 107 -0.58 -8.37 8.51
C VAL A 107 -0.23 -8.71 9.95
N ARG A 108 1.06 -8.75 10.31
CA ARG A 108 1.53 -8.98 11.70
C ARG A 108 1.02 -7.94 12.68
N GLN A 109 0.94 -6.70 12.25
CA GLN A 109 0.46 -5.60 13.09
C GLN A 109 -1.06 -5.66 13.28
N VAL A 110 -1.80 -5.97 12.23
CA VAL A 110 -3.26 -5.86 12.19
C VAL A 110 -3.96 -7.10 12.75
N ILE A 111 -3.49 -8.30 12.41
CA ILE A 111 -4.18 -9.58 12.72
C ILE A 111 -4.39 -9.80 14.22
N PRO A 112 -3.42 -9.57 15.13
CA PRO A 112 -3.65 -9.76 16.56
C PRO A 112 -4.85 -8.93 17.08
N MET A 113 -4.94 -7.67 16.66
CA MET A 113 -6.04 -6.79 17.06
C MET A 113 -7.38 -7.23 16.47
N LEU A 114 -7.38 -7.74 15.22
CA LEU A 114 -8.59 -8.29 14.62
C LEU A 114 -9.09 -9.55 15.36
N ILE A 115 -8.17 -10.41 15.80
CA ILE A 115 -8.51 -11.61 16.57
C ILE A 115 -9.07 -11.24 17.95
N GLU A 116 -8.45 -10.26 18.60
CA GLU A 116 -8.79 -9.88 19.98
C GLU A 116 -10.05 -9.00 20.05
N ASN A 117 -10.15 -8.01 19.15
CA ASN A 117 -11.15 -6.93 19.22
C ASN A 117 -12.15 -6.94 18.04
N GLY A 118 -11.96 -7.79 17.03
CA GLY A 118 -12.78 -7.82 15.81
C GLY A 118 -12.58 -6.62 14.89
N SER A 119 -11.73 -5.64 15.25
CA SER A 119 -11.45 -4.43 14.48
C SER A 119 -10.02 -3.97 14.70
N TYR A 120 -9.51 -3.19 13.74
CA TYR A 120 -8.23 -2.49 13.84
C TYR A 120 -8.46 -1.00 13.60
N VAL A 121 -8.06 -0.17 14.54
CA VAL A 121 -8.15 1.29 14.43
C VAL A 121 -6.82 1.81 13.89
N TYR A 122 -6.84 2.33 12.65
CA TYR A 122 -5.67 2.97 12.10
C TYR A 122 -5.46 4.35 12.75
N PRO A 123 -4.22 4.71 13.12
CA PRO A 123 -3.92 6.07 13.54
C PRO A 123 -4.24 7.04 12.40
N TRP A 124 -4.83 8.17 12.76
CA TRP A 124 -5.23 9.21 11.83
C TRP A 124 -4.60 10.54 12.23
N LEU A 125 -3.93 11.21 11.30
CA LEU A 125 -3.32 12.51 11.53
C LEU A 125 -4.28 13.67 11.29
N GLY A 126 -5.20 13.52 10.36
CA GLY A 126 -6.12 14.56 9.96
C GLY A 126 -5.52 15.58 8.99
N ILE A 127 -4.75 15.07 8.02
CA ILE A 127 -4.21 15.88 6.92
C ILE A 127 -4.63 15.31 5.57
N SER A 128 -4.70 16.16 4.56
CA SER A 128 -4.53 15.77 3.17
C SER A 128 -3.22 16.33 2.64
N GLY A 129 -2.56 15.59 1.77
CA GLY A 129 -1.26 15.98 1.26
C GLY A 129 -0.94 15.39 -0.09
N THR A 130 0.14 15.86 -0.69
CA THR A 130 0.67 15.36 -1.95
C THR A 130 2.17 15.14 -1.87
N ASN A 131 2.68 14.19 -2.67
CA ASN A 131 4.11 14.01 -2.80
C ASN A 131 4.74 15.22 -3.50
N LEU A 132 5.97 15.59 -3.11
CA LEU A 132 6.73 16.61 -3.81
C LEU A 132 6.99 16.17 -5.26
N SER A 133 6.45 16.93 -6.21
CA SER A 133 6.83 16.88 -7.62
C SER A 133 8.01 17.81 -7.89
N LEU A 134 8.65 17.70 -9.07
CA LEU A 134 9.70 18.63 -9.45
C LEU A 134 9.19 20.07 -9.54
N ASP A 135 7.96 20.26 -10.02
CA ASP A 135 7.34 21.57 -10.11
C ASP A 135 7.12 22.20 -8.74
N LEU A 136 6.68 21.42 -7.74
CA LEU A 136 6.54 21.88 -6.36
C LEU A 136 7.89 22.20 -5.72
N ILE A 137 8.92 21.37 -5.96
CA ILE A 137 10.28 21.61 -5.48
C ILE A 137 10.81 22.95 -6.00
N GLU A 138 10.65 23.21 -7.29
CA GLU A 138 11.10 24.45 -7.94
C GLU A 138 10.30 25.64 -7.41
N ALA A 139 8.97 25.54 -7.37
CA ALA A 139 8.08 26.59 -6.90
C ALA A 139 8.32 27.02 -5.45
N MET A 140 8.65 26.05 -4.58
CA MET A 140 8.91 26.31 -3.16
C MET A 140 10.38 26.55 -2.85
N GLY A 141 11.28 26.51 -3.86
CA GLY A 141 12.71 26.77 -3.70
C GLY A 141 13.43 25.69 -2.89
N PHE A 142 12.94 24.46 -2.89
CA PHE A 142 13.58 23.34 -2.21
C PHE A 142 14.78 22.79 -3.00
N ASP A 143 15.68 22.04 -2.32
CA ASP A 143 16.72 21.27 -3.01
C ASP A 143 16.07 20.21 -3.91
N VAL A 144 16.57 20.06 -5.13
CA VAL A 144 16.05 19.10 -6.12
C VAL A 144 16.02 17.66 -5.61
N ARG A 145 16.80 17.34 -4.59
CA ARG A 145 16.83 16.01 -3.93
C ARG A 145 15.84 15.90 -2.77
N GLN A 146 15.17 17.00 -2.40
CA GLN A 146 14.18 16.99 -1.34
C GLN A 146 13.09 15.97 -1.64
N ARG A 147 12.72 15.19 -0.64
CA ARG A 147 11.62 14.22 -0.69
C ARG A 147 10.73 14.47 0.53
N GLY A 148 9.46 14.19 0.37
CA GLY A 148 8.49 14.36 1.43
C GLY A 148 7.07 14.49 0.90
N ALA A 149 6.14 14.71 1.82
CA ALA A 149 4.74 15.01 1.54
C ALA A 149 4.42 16.45 1.96
N LEU A 150 3.96 17.25 1.02
CA LEU A 150 3.45 18.61 1.29
C LEU A 150 2.05 18.50 1.89
N VAL A 151 1.83 19.14 3.03
CA VAL A 151 0.52 19.25 3.66
C VAL A 151 -0.33 20.25 2.88
N ILE A 152 -1.45 19.79 2.34
CA ILE A 152 -2.38 20.60 1.57
C ILE A 152 -3.49 21.16 2.46
N GLU A 153 -4.07 20.30 3.30
CA GLU A 153 -5.13 20.68 4.24
C GLU A 153 -4.92 20.00 5.59
N VAL A 154 -5.29 20.68 6.64
CA VAL A 154 -5.34 20.15 8.00
C VAL A 154 -6.80 20.18 8.46
N VAL A 155 -7.28 19.07 8.97
CA VAL A 155 -8.65 18.94 9.47
C VAL A 155 -8.74 19.56 10.85
N ASP A 156 -9.74 20.41 11.07
CA ASP A 156 -9.98 21.03 12.36
C ASP A 156 -10.14 20.00 13.47
N GLN A 157 -9.60 20.29 14.66
CA GLN A 157 -9.65 19.42 15.84
C GLN A 157 -9.00 18.04 15.62
N SER A 158 -8.12 17.93 14.64
CA SER A 158 -7.33 16.71 14.40
C SER A 158 -6.02 16.73 15.20
N PRO A 159 -5.35 15.57 15.35
CA PRO A 159 -4.00 15.52 15.92
C PRO A 159 -3.00 16.43 15.20
N ALA A 160 -3.15 16.61 13.89
CA ALA A 160 -2.32 17.51 13.10
C ALA A 160 -2.57 18.99 13.48
N ALA A 161 -3.84 19.38 13.68
CA ALA A 161 -4.19 20.72 14.13
C ALA A 161 -3.69 20.98 15.57
N GLU A 162 -3.78 19.99 16.45
CA GLU A 162 -3.23 20.07 17.82
C GLU A 162 -1.70 20.16 17.83
N ALA A 163 -1.03 19.60 16.82
CA ALA A 163 0.42 19.68 16.63
C ALA A 163 0.86 20.95 15.86
N ASP A 164 -0.06 21.87 15.58
CA ASP A 164 0.19 23.14 14.88
C ASP A 164 0.76 22.95 13.47
N LEU A 165 0.32 21.89 12.77
CA LEU A 165 0.64 21.70 11.35
C LEU A 165 -0.19 22.64 10.48
N HIS A 166 0.46 23.20 9.45
CA HIS A 166 -0.15 24.15 8.53
C HIS A 166 -0.37 23.54 7.14
N GLY A 167 -1.56 23.76 6.59
CA GLY A 167 -1.87 23.42 5.20
C GLY A 167 -1.38 24.48 4.23
N SER A 168 -1.48 24.17 2.94
CA SER A 168 -1.15 25.11 1.85
C SER A 168 -2.19 26.22 1.76
N GLU A 169 -1.79 27.46 1.96
CA GLU A 169 -2.67 28.65 1.90
C GLU A 169 -2.64 29.34 0.53
N GLU A 170 -1.58 29.12 -0.24
CA GLU A 170 -1.36 29.78 -1.53
C GLU A 170 -1.52 28.78 -2.68
N SER A 171 -1.90 29.31 -3.85
CA SER A 171 -1.95 28.57 -5.12
C SER A 171 -1.11 29.30 -6.16
N ILE A 172 -0.36 28.54 -6.93
CA ILE A 172 0.41 29.02 -8.08
C ILE A 172 0.03 28.25 -9.34
N GLU A 173 0.12 28.87 -10.49
CA GLU A 173 -0.11 28.20 -11.78
C GLU A 173 1.22 27.88 -12.45
N ILE A 174 1.50 26.59 -12.70
CA ILE A 174 2.65 26.13 -13.46
C ILE A 174 2.16 25.28 -14.63
N THR A 175 2.56 25.64 -15.83
CA THR A 175 2.20 24.92 -17.09
C THR A 175 0.71 24.63 -17.25
N GLY A 176 -0.15 25.54 -16.78
CA GLY A 176 -1.61 25.40 -16.85
C GLY A 176 -2.22 24.49 -15.77
N GLN A 177 -1.44 24.10 -14.77
CA GLN A 177 -1.90 23.39 -13.56
C GLN A 177 -1.81 24.30 -12.35
N GLU A 178 -2.90 24.34 -11.59
CA GLU A 178 -2.93 25.01 -10.28
C GLU A 178 -2.30 24.08 -9.24
N LEU A 179 -1.24 24.56 -8.58
CA LEU A 179 -0.54 23.85 -7.50
C LEU A 179 -0.70 24.62 -6.19
N ARG A 180 -1.06 23.94 -5.13
CA ARG A 180 -1.09 24.51 -3.78
C ARG A 180 0.30 24.46 -3.16
N VAL A 181 0.70 25.57 -2.51
CA VAL A 181 2.05 25.75 -1.93
C VAL A 181 1.96 26.42 -0.56
N GLY A 182 3.07 26.50 0.16
CA GLY A 182 3.17 27.20 1.45
C GLY A 182 2.81 26.35 2.67
N GLY A 183 2.35 25.11 2.49
CA GLY A 183 2.11 24.20 3.61
C GLY A 183 3.38 23.57 4.16
N ASP A 184 3.27 22.93 5.32
CA ASP A 184 4.35 22.19 5.97
C ASP A 184 4.80 21.00 5.12
N LEU A 185 6.07 20.67 5.21
CA LEU A 185 6.68 19.53 4.55
C LEU A 185 7.00 18.42 5.53
N ILE A 186 6.34 17.28 5.42
CA ILE A 186 6.67 16.07 6.18
C ILE A 186 7.81 15.34 5.46
N VAL A 187 8.94 15.22 6.12
CA VAL A 187 10.14 14.52 5.64
C VAL A 187 10.41 13.26 6.45
N ALA A 188 11.03 12.24 5.83
CA ALA A 188 11.41 10.99 6.48
C ALA A 188 12.91 10.97 6.82
#